data_c53c0ee941aca8f63f516724ac519e57
#
_entry.id   c53c0ee941aca8f63f516724ac519e57
#
_cell.length_a   1.000
_cell.length_b   1.000
_cell.length_c   1.000
_cell.angle_alpha   90.00
_cell.angle_beta   90.00
_cell.angle_gamma   90.00
#
_symmetry.space_group_name_H-M   'P 1'
#
loop_
_entity.id
_entity.type
_entity.pdbx_description
1 polymer ?
#
loop_
_entity_poly.entity_id
_entity_poly.type
_entity_poly.pdbx_seq_one_letter_code
_entity_poly.pdbx_strand_id
1 'polypeptide(L)'
;MAHPEWPELTVADVWQDEQARLMPCPSPFDGYVEQPVRVSATALIHYQRNRYSVPCEWVNCVVSLRAYPDRLLVVGPEGECVTLTRSFEREQTIYDWTHYISLIERKPGALRNGAPFKTMPEPLQQLQRQLLKHPGGDRVMAQVLTAVTLHGLEAVLVAVELALQSGRVSAEHALNVLSRLKEQRHSAEDVQTGLTLTEPPQADVHRYDRLRMNPEDSHVQ
;
A
#
# COMPACT_ATOMS: atom_id res chain seq x y z
N MET A 1 -30.68 34.50 23.29
CA MET A 1 -31.89 33.75 23.64
C MET A 1 -31.94 33.70 25.15
N ALA A 2 -33.08 34.10 25.79
CA ALA A 2 -33.19 34.04 27.25
C ALA A 2 -33.18 32.59 27.75
N HIS A 3 -32.60 32.37 28.95
CA HIS A 3 -32.57 31.03 29.54
C HIS A 3 -33.96 30.63 30.02
N PRO A 4 -34.42 29.38 29.80
CA PRO A 4 -35.80 28.99 30.15
C PRO A 4 -36.10 29.04 31.64
N GLU A 5 -35.10 28.79 32.52
CA GLU A 5 -35.29 28.79 33.99
C GLU A 5 -34.89 30.13 34.63
N TRP A 6 -34.00 30.89 34.00
CA TRP A 6 -33.53 32.22 34.49
C TRP A 6 -33.75 33.29 33.42
N PRO A 7 -34.93 33.92 33.40
CA PRO A 7 -35.31 34.88 32.34
C PRO A 7 -34.41 36.11 32.21
N GLU A 8 -33.73 36.49 33.30
CA GLU A 8 -32.76 37.60 33.35
C GLU A 8 -31.39 37.25 32.71
N LEU A 9 -31.12 35.99 32.46
CA LEU A 9 -29.85 35.54 31.87
C LEU A 9 -30.10 35.01 30.46
N THR A 10 -29.04 35.12 29.65
CA THR A 10 -29.05 34.42 28.35
C THR A 10 -28.47 33.02 28.51
N VAL A 11 -28.78 32.11 27.58
CA VAL A 11 -28.17 30.78 27.51
C VAL A 11 -26.64 30.88 27.40
N ALA A 12 -26.14 31.96 26.77
CA ALA A 12 -24.70 32.19 26.67
C ALA A 12 -24.05 32.55 27.99
N ASP A 13 -24.73 33.36 28.84
CA ASP A 13 -24.22 33.77 30.15
C ASP A 13 -24.11 32.55 31.08
N VAL A 14 -25.14 31.69 31.11
CA VAL A 14 -25.14 30.46 31.91
C VAL A 14 -24.05 29.46 31.40
N TRP A 15 -23.91 29.36 30.07
CA TRP A 15 -22.89 28.53 29.47
C TRP A 15 -21.45 28.93 29.87
N GLN A 16 -21.17 30.24 29.90
CA GLN A 16 -19.86 30.73 30.33
C GLN A 16 -19.53 30.36 31.79
N ASP A 17 -20.55 30.38 32.65
CA ASP A 17 -20.38 30.03 34.07
C ASP A 17 -20.20 28.50 34.25
N GLU A 18 -20.92 27.71 33.45
CA GLU A 18 -20.82 26.25 33.47
C GLU A 18 -19.49 25.72 32.90
N GLN A 19 -18.93 26.37 31.89
CA GLN A 19 -17.70 25.94 31.22
C GLN A 19 -16.55 25.69 32.20
N ALA A 20 -16.43 26.53 33.24
CA ALA A 20 -15.37 26.38 34.24
C ALA A 20 -15.56 25.15 35.15
N ARG A 21 -16.78 24.60 35.20
CA ARG A 21 -17.18 23.47 36.05
C ARG A 21 -17.26 22.15 35.31
N LEU A 22 -17.16 22.18 33.97
CA LEU A 22 -17.18 20.98 33.15
C LEU A 22 -15.91 20.16 33.34
N MET A 23 -16.05 18.86 33.35
CA MET A 23 -14.90 17.96 33.34
C MET A 23 -14.15 18.09 32.01
N PRO A 24 -12.80 18.13 32.05
CA PRO A 24 -12.02 18.13 30.83
C PRO A 24 -12.31 16.86 30.04
N CYS A 25 -12.61 16.99 28.74
CA CYS A 25 -12.75 15.90 27.81
C CYS A 25 -11.39 15.66 27.13
N PRO A 26 -10.58 14.69 27.58
CA PRO A 26 -9.20 14.51 27.11
C PRO A 26 -9.14 13.98 25.67
N SER A 27 -10.20 13.35 25.19
CA SER A 27 -10.28 12.82 23.82
C SER A 27 -11.71 12.95 23.29
N PRO A 28 -11.86 13.15 21.96
CA PRO A 28 -13.18 13.09 21.34
C PRO A 28 -13.87 11.74 21.58
N PHE A 29 -15.19 11.76 21.70
CA PHE A 29 -15.97 10.52 21.80
C PHE A 29 -15.81 9.70 20.52
N ASP A 30 -15.35 8.45 20.65
CA ASP A 30 -15.22 7.49 19.55
C ASP A 30 -16.53 6.70 19.38
N GLY A 31 -17.46 7.30 18.63
CA GLY A 31 -18.82 6.77 18.45
C GLY A 31 -18.92 5.77 17.30
N TYR A 32 -18.88 4.49 17.60
CA TYR A 32 -19.12 3.41 16.62
C TYR A 32 -20.09 2.35 17.17
N VAL A 33 -20.67 1.59 16.24
CA VAL A 33 -21.39 0.35 16.57
C VAL A 33 -20.49 -0.83 16.22
N GLU A 34 -20.20 -1.67 17.21
CA GLU A 34 -19.35 -2.84 17.03
C GLU A 34 -20.19 -4.13 16.93
N GLN A 35 -19.81 -4.99 15.98
CA GLN A 35 -20.40 -6.31 15.81
C GLN A 35 -19.37 -7.32 15.28
N PRO A 36 -19.41 -8.58 15.77
CA PRO A 36 -18.62 -9.65 15.18
C PRO A 36 -19.21 -10.06 13.82
N VAL A 37 -18.36 -10.22 12.81
CA VAL A 37 -18.77 -10.71 11.49
C VAL A 37 -17.82 -11.80 11.03
N ARG A 38 -18.36 -12.82 10.34
CA ARG A 38 -17.53 -13.87 9.74
C ARG A 38 -17.16 -13.49 8.32
N VAL A 39 -15.87 -13.62 8.00
CA VAL A 39 -15.36 -13.43 6.66
C VAL A 39 -15.71 -14.65 5.79
N SER A 40 -16.30 -14.41 4.63
CA SER A 40 -16.68 -15.46 3.69
C SER A 40 -15.46 -16.11 3.02
N ALA A 41 -15.67 -17.25 2.35
CA ALA A 41 -14.64 -17.94 1.56
C ALA A 41 -14.09 -17.10 0.39
N THR A 42 -14.78 -16.01 0.03
CA THR A 42 -14.37 -15.07 -1.01
C THR A 42 -13.78 -13.78 -0.46
N ALA A 43 -13.34 -13.78 0.82
CA ALA A 43 -12.77 -12.64 1.53
C ALA A 43 -13.71 -11.41 1.55
N LEU A 44 -15.00 -11.65 1.80
CA LEU A 44 -16.02 -10.61 1.92
C LEU A 44 -16.68 -10.65 3.30
N ILE A 45 -16.99 -9.48 3.84
CA ILE A 45 -17.88 -9.28 4.97
C ILE A 45 -19.17 -8.64 4.48
N HIS A 46 -20.25 -8.83 5.24
CA HIS A 46 -21.57 -8.27 4.96
C HIS A 46 -21.90 -7.19 6.00
N TYR A 47 -22.31 -6.02 5.51
CA TYR A 47 -22.83 -4.95 6.35
C TYR A 47 -23.93 -4.17 5.61
N GLN A 48 -25.11 -4.04 6.22
CA GLN A 48 -26.26 -3.28 5.69
C GLN A 48 -26.57 -3.53 4.19
N ARG A 49 -26.70 -4.82 3.81
CA ARG A 49 -26.96 -5.30 2.44
C ARG A 49 -25.82 -5.06 1.44
N ASN A 50 -24.68 -4.56 1.89
CA ASN A 50 -23.48 -4.43 1.07
C ASN A 50 -22.43 -5.48 1.45
N ARG A 51 -21.53 -5.76 0.54
CA ARG A 51 -20.38 -6.63 0.73
C ARG A 51 -19.12 -5.81 0.57
N TYR A 52 -18.17 -6.05 1.46
CA TYR A 52 -16.89 -5.34 1.46
C TYR A 52 -15.76 -6.35 1.49
N SER A 53 -14.76 -6.16 0.64
CA SER A 53 -13.59 -7.02 0.68
C SER A 53 -12.71 -6.70 1.89
N VAL A 54 -12.11 -7.76 2.42
CA VAL A 54 -11.10 -7.70 3.48
C VAL A 54 -9.91 -8.57 3.07
N PRO A 55 -8.75 -8.45 3.73
CA PRO A 55 -7.59 -9.29 3.42
C PRO A 55 -7.95 -10.78 3.34
N CYS A 56 -7.49 -11.44 2.29
CA CYS A 56 -7.84 -12.84 2.04
C CYS A 56 -7.24 -13.80 3.07
N GLU A 57 -6.29 -13.36 3.88
CA GLU A 57 -5.75 -14.08 5.04
C GLU A 57 -6.80 -14.28 6.13
N TRP A 58 -7.81 -13.40 6.21
CA TRP A 58 -8.88 -13.46 7.21
C TRP A 58 -10.05 -14.37 6.81
N VAL A 59 -9.94 -15.05 5.68
CA VAL A 59 -10.99 -15.97 5.20
C VAL A 59 -11.35 -17.00 6.29
N ASN A 60 -12.67 -17.17 6.51
CA ASN A 60 -13.27 -18.02 7.55
C ASN A 60 -13.03 -17.58 9.00
N CYS A 61 -12.27 -16.50 9.25
CA CYS A 61 -12.11 -15.92 10.58
C CYS A 61 -13.35 -15.10 10.98
N VAL A 62 -13.49 -14.88 12.27
CA VAL A 62 -14.41 -13.88 12.83
C VAL A 62 -13.61 -12.64 13.12
N VAL A 63 -14.06 -11.50 12.61
CA VAL A 63 -13.43 -10.19 12.75
C VAL A 63 -14.39 -9.24 13.47
N SER A 64 -13.85 -8.20 14.10
CA SER A 64 -14.67 -7.14 14.69
C SER A 64 -14.91 -6.05 13.65
N LEU A 65 -16.18 -5.76 13.37
CA LEU A 65 -16.58 -4.66 12.51
C LEU A 65 -17.08 -3.50 13.35
N ARG A 66 -16.40 -2.36 13.30
CA ARG A 66 -16.77 -1.10 13.91
C ARG A 66 -17.33 -0.16 12.84
N ALA A 67 -18.62 0.10 12.92
CA ALA A 67 -19.32 0.95 11.96
C ALA A 67 -19.42 2.37 12.47
N TYR A 68 -18.75 3.27 11.75
CA TYR A 68 -18.85 4.73 11.92
C TYR A 68 -19.86 5.33 10.93
N PRO A 69 -20.21 6.60 11.08
CA PRO A 69 -21.13 7.26 10.14
C PRO A 69 -20.63 7.24 8.69
N ASP A 70 -19.32 7.40 8.45
CA ASP A 70 -18.69 7.59 7.15
C ASP A 70 -17.83 6.40 6.70
N ARG A 71 -17.39 5.55 7.62
CA ARG A 71 -16.44 4.46 7.36
C ARG A 71 -16.76 3.21 8.14
N LEU A 72 -16.16 2.12 7.73
CA LEU A 72 -16.13 0.85 8.46
C LEU A 72 -14.68 0.56 8.83
N LEU A 73 -14.43 0.26 10.10
CA LEU A 73 -13.14 -0.22 10.57
C LEU A 73 -13.29 -1.71 10.88
N VAL A 74 -12.50 -2.53 10.22
CA VAL A 74 -12.48 -3.98 10.44
C VAL A 74 -11.20 -4.33 11.15
N VAL A 75 -11.33 -4.95 12.33
CA VAL A 75 -10.21 -5.42 13.14
C VAL A 75 -10.06 -6.92 12.93
N GLY A 76 -8.93 -7.31 12.39
CA GLY A 76 -8.57 -8.70 12.10
C GLY A 76 -8.19 -9.51 13.32
N PRO A 77 -7.92 -10.82 13.15
CA PRO A 77 -7.65 -11.74 14.25
C PRO A 77 -6.39 -11.40 15.06
N GLU A 78 -5.39 -10.82 14.44
CA GLU A 78 -4.10 -10.48 15.07
C GLU A 78 -4.03 -8.98 15.46
N GLY A 79 -5.16 -8.26 15.33
CA GLY A 79 -5.27 -6.85 15.69
C GLY A 79 -4.96 -5.88 14.54
N GLU A 80 -4.70 -6.39 13.34
CA GLU A 80 -4.58 -5.54 12.14
C GLU A 80 -5.91 -4.85 11.85
N CYS A 81 -5.84 -3.64 11.33
CA CYS A 81 -7.00 -2.84 11.04
C CYS A 81 -7.08 -2.47 9.56
N VAL A 82 -8.26 -2.62 8.97
CA VAL A 82 -8.58 -2.15 7.63
C VAL A 82 -9.72 -1.16 7.68
N THR A 83 -9.52 0.01 7.08
CA THR A 83 -10.54 1.04 6.96
C THR A 83 -11.17 1.01 5.57
N LEU A 84 -12.49 0.90 5.52
CA LEU A 84 -13.27 0.82 4.30
C LEU A 84 -14.23 2.01 4.23
N THR A 85 -14.41 2.58 3.05
CA THR A 85 -15.42 3.61 2.82
C THR A 85 -16.81 3.01 2.91
N ARG A 86 -17.67 3.54 3.78
CA ARG A 86 -19.03 3.07 3.94
C ARG A 86 -19.90 3.50 2.76
N SER A 87 -20.59 2.55 2.12
CA SER A 87 -21.60 2.84 1.10
C SER A 87 -22.98 2.81 1.70
N PHE A 88 -23.82 3.78 1.31
CA PHE A 88 -25.24 3.85 1.67
C PHE A 88 -26.16 3.30 0.57
N GLU A 89 -25.60 2.92 -0.56
CA GLU A 89 -26.29 2.18 -1.59
C GLU A 89 -26.62 0.77 -1.14
N ARG A 90 -27.39 0.03 -1.92
CA ARG A 90 -27.81 -1.34 -1.57
C ARG A 90 -27.26 -2.32 -2.59
N GLU A 91 -27.00 -3.54 -2.09
CA GLU A 91 -26.58 -4.69 -2.92
C GLU A 91 -25.26 -4.49 -3.67
N GLN A 92 -24.43 -3.55 -3.18
CA GLN A 92 -23.12 -3.29 -3.74
C GLN A 92 -22.09 -4.31 -3.23
N THR A 93 -21.16 -4.66 -4.10
CA THR A 93 -19.93 -5.38 -3.68
C THR A 93 -18.74 -4.47 -3.94
N ILE A 94 -18.13 -3.98 -2.87
CA ILE A 94 -17.04 -3.02 -2.91
C ILE A 94 -15.75 -3.81 -2.71
N TYR A 95 -14.93 -3.83 -3.74
CA TYR A 95 -13.65 -4.51 -3.74
C TYR A 95 -12.50 -3.54 -3.59
N ASP A 96 -11.55 -3.90 -2.73
CA ASP A 96 -10.19 -3.42 -2.79
C ASP A 96 -9.32 -4.58 -3.30
N TRP A 97 -8.73 -4.44 -4.47
CA TRP A 97 -7.93 -5.47 -5.11
C TRP A 97 -6.66 -5.81 -4.31
N THR A 98 -6.16 -4.87 -3.49
CA THR A 98 -4.98 -5.07 -2.65
C THR A 98 -5.18 -6.19 -1.63
N HIS A 99 -6.41 -6.40 -1.17
CA HIS A 99 -6.77 -7.48 -0.26
C HIS A 99 -6.55 -8.89 -0.82
N TYR A 100 -6.34 -9.01 -2.13
CA TYR A 100 -6.17 -10.29 -2.82
C TYR A 100 -4.75 -10.53 -3.31
N ILE A 101 -3.79 -9.67 -3.02
CA ILE A 101 -2.40 -9.79 -3.51
C ILE A 101 -1.78 -11.11 -3.06
N SER A 102 -1.91 -11.50 -1.79
CA SER A 102 -1.34 -12.75 -1.28
C SER A 102 -2.02 -14.00 -1.86
N LEU A 103 -3.30 -13.90 -2.24
CA LEU A 103 -3.96 -14.95 -3.00
C LEU A 103 -3.37 -15.09 -4.40
N ILE A 104 -3.12 -13.97 -5.08
CA ILE A 104 -2.54 -13.95 -6.42
C ILE A 104 -1.11 -14.50 -6.43
N GLU A 105 -0.33 -14.19 -5.42
CA GLU A 105 1.00 -14.75 -5.26
C GLU A 105 0.97 -16.30 -5.25
N ARG A 106 0.01 -16.88 -4.51
CA ARG A 106 -0.17 -18.33 -4.44
C ARG A 106 -0.88 -18.92 -5.66
N LYS A 107 -1.81 -18.18 -6.27
CA LYS A 107 -2.64 -18.62 -7.40
C LYS A 107 -2.74 -17.52 -8.48
N PRO A 108 -1.68 -17.29 -9.26
CA PRO A 108 -1.64 -16.20 -10.26
C PRO A 108 -2.77 -16.26 -11.28
N GLY A 109 -3.24 -17.46 -11.62
CA GLY A 109 -4.34 -17.67 -12.59
C GLY A 109 -5.68 -17.03 -12.16
N ALA A 110 -5.86 -16.69 -10.86
CA ALA A 110 -7.06 -15.99 -10.38
C ALA A 110 -7.19 -14.56 -10.95
N LEU A 111 -6.07 -13.95 -11.42
CA LEU A 111 -6.08 -12.66 -12.10
C LEU A 111 -6.97 -12.61 -13.35
N ARG A 112 -7.16 -13.74 -14.03
CA ARG A 112 -7.89 -13.80 -15.30
C ARG A 112 -9.40 -13.60 -15.13
N ASN A 113 -9.96 -14.04 -14.01
CA ASN A 113 -11.41 -14.10 -13.77
C ASN A 113 -11.86 -13.32 -12.54
N GLY A 114 -10.96 -12.58 -11.89
CA GLY A 114 -11.24 -11.93 -10.62
C GLY A 114 -11.99 -10.60 -10.78
N ALA A 115 -13.23 -10.51 -10.25
CA ALA A 115 -13.96 -9.26 -10.14
C ALA A 115 -13.18 -8.16 -9.39
N PRO A 116 -12.40 -8.46 -8.33
CA PRO A 116 -11.62 -7.46 -7.59
C PRO A 116 -10.64 -6.68 -8.45
N PHE A 117 -10.04 -7.31 -9.47
CA PHE A 117 -8.97 -6.69 -10.27
C PHE A 117 -9.46 -5.70 -11.32
N LYS A 118 -10.78 -5.57 -11.50
CA LYS A 118 -11.38 -4.55 -12.38
C LYS A 118 -11.25 -3.13 -11.82
N THR A 119 -11.02 -2.99 -10.53
CA THR A 119 -10.86 -1.69 -9.85
C THR A 119 -9.41 -1.24 -9.72
N MET A 120 -8.45 -2.01 -10.26
CA MET A 120 -7.05 -1.60 -10.30
C MET A 120 -6.87 -0.29 -11.07
N PRO A 121 -5.86 0.54 -10.75
CA PRO A 121 -5.48 1.70 -11.53
C PRO A 121 -5.20 1.35 -13.00
N GLU A 122 -5.53 2.27 -13.91
CA GLU A 122 -5.44 2.04 -15.36
C GLU A 122 -4.04 1.55 -15.83
N PRO A 123 -2.89 2.08 -15.35
CA PRO A 123 -1.58 1.56 -15.75
C PRO A 123 -1.40 0.07 -15.44
N LEU A 124 -1.87 -0.38 -14.25
CA LEU A 124 -1.82 -1.80 -13.89
C LEU A 124 -2.75 -2.65 -14.74
N GLN A 125 -3.94 -2.15 -15.07
CA GLN A 125 -4.85 -2.84 -16.00
C GLN A 125 -4.27 -2.95 -17.41
N GLN A 126 -3.58 -1.90 -17.91
CA GLN A 126 -2.92 -1.93 -19.21
C GLN A 126 -1.78 -2.94 -19.24
N LEU A 127 -0.95 -2.94 -18.20
CA LEU A 127 0.11 -3.92 -18.02
C LEU A 127 -0.47 -5.35 -17.99
N GLN A 128 -1.50 -5.58 -17.18
CA GLN A 128 -2.19 -6.87 -17.10
C GLN A 128 -2.70 -7.34 -18.44
N ARG A 129 -3.39 -6.48 -19.20
CA ARG A 129 -3.91 -6.82 -20.54
C ARG A 129 -2.81 -7.23 -21.52
N GLN A 130 -1.63 -6.64 -21.41
CA GLN A 130 -0.49 -6.98 -22.26
C GLN A 130 0.19 -8.28 -21.81
N LEU A 131 0.46 -8.43 -20.52
CA LEU A 131 1.12 -9.61 -19.97
C LEU A 131 0.28 -10.89 -20.16
N LEU A 132 -1.04 -10.82 -19.96
CA LEU A 132 -1.93 -11.99 -20.06
C LEU A 132 -2.09 -12.52 -21.51
N LYS A 133 -1.59 -11.81 -22.52
CA LYS A 133 -1.49 -12.33 -23.89
C LYS A 133 -0.40 -13.40 -24.03
N HIS A 134 0.57 -13.43 -23.11
CA HIS A 134 1.70 -14.35 -23.17
C HIS A 134 1.56 -15.47 -22.14
N PRO A 135 2.06 -16.66 -22.42
CA PRO A 135 2.13 -17.74 -21.45
C PRO A 135 2.94 -17.32 -20.21
N GLY A 136 2.41 -17.57 -19.01
CA GLY A 136 3.07 -17.19 -17.76
C GLY A 136 2.93 -15.71 -17.36
N GLY A 137 2.24 -14.90 -18.15
CA GLY A 137 2.03 -13.47 -17.85
C GLY A 137 1.27 -13.20 -16.54
N ASP A 138 0.46 -14.14 -16.09
CA ASP A 138 -0.20 -14.11 -14.79
C ASP A 138 0.81 -14.17 -13.62
N ARG A 139 1.84 -15.02 -13.70
CA ARG A 139 2.93 -15.07 -12.69
C ARG A 139 3.73 -13.77 -12.67
N VAL A 140 3.99 -13.26 -13.85
CA VAL A 140 4.72 -12.00 -14.05
C VAL A 140 3.94 -10.83 -13.46
N MET A 141 2.62 -10.76 -13.72
CA MET A 141 1.76 -9.73 -13.10
C MET A 141 1.67 -9.89 -11.58
N ALA A 142 1.65 -11.12 -11.05
CA ALA A 142 1.66 -11.38 -9.62
C ALA A 142 2.89 -10.75 -8.94
N GLN A 143 4.09 -10.87 -9.53
CA GLN A 143 5.30 -10.24 -9.01
C GLN A 143 5.19 -8.71 -8.94
N VAL A 144 4.59 -8.08 -9.96
CA VAL A 144 4.36 -6.62 -9.95
C VAL A 144 3.37 -6.23 -8.85
N LEU A 145 2.30 -7.01 -8.65
CA LEU A 145 1.33 -6.74 -7.58
C LEU A 145 1.94 -6.96 -6.18
N THR A 146 2.76 -7.99 -5.99
CA THR A 146 3.51 -8.18 -4.74
C THR A 146 4.47 -7.02 -4.46
N ALA A 147 5.05 -6.40 -5.50
CA ALA A 147 5.88 -5.22 -5.33
C ALA A 147 5.10 -4.02 -4.74
N VAL A 148 3.77 -3.97 -4.90
CA VAL A 148 2.92 -2.92 -4.29
C VAL A 148 2.95 -3.01 -2.76
N THR A 149 2.94 -4.21 -2.18
CA THR A 149 3.01 -4.39 -0.72
C THR A 149 4.37 -3.99 -0.15
N LEU A 150 5.44 -4.15 -0.93
CA LEU A 150 6.81 -3.85 -0.51
C LEU A 150 7.21 -2.39 -0.71
N HIS A 151 6.70 -1.75 -1.76
CA HIS A 151 7.18 -0.45 -2.24
C HIS A 151 6.12 0.65 -2.23
N GLY A 152 4.86 0.28 -1.98
CA GLY A 152 3.73 1.18 -2.09
C GLY A 152 3.19 1.31 -3.51
N LEU A 153 1.91 1.64 -3.60
CA LEU A 153 1.19 1.72 -4.88
C LEU A 153 1.76 2.78 -5.81
N GLU A 154 2.04 3.98 -5.31
CA GLU A 154 2.50 5.11 -6.13
C GLU A 154 3.83 4.82 -6.83
N ALA A 155 4.80 4.26 -6.10
CA ALA A 155 6.10 3.92 -6.68
C ALA A 155 5.99 2.88 -7.79
N VAL A 156 5.12 1.87 -7.58
CA VAL A 156 4.88 0.84 -8.60
C VAL A 156 4.14 1.40 -9.81
N LEU A 157 3.18 2.31 -9.61
CA LEU A 157 2.47 2.96 -10.72
C LEU A 157 3.44 3.76 -11.61
N VAL A 158 4.30 4.58 -11.03
CA VAL A 158 5.33 5.34 -11.78
C VAL A 158 6.25 4.38 -12.55
N ALA A 159 6.71 3.30 -11.93
CA ALA A 159 7.56 2.33 -12.59
C ALA A 159 6.86 1.62 -13.76
N VAL A 160 5.58 1.28 -13.58
CA VAL A 160 4.75 0.65 -14.62
C VAL A 160 4.49 1.61 -15.78
N GLU A 161 4.17 2.87 -15.50
CA GLU A 161 3.98 3.89 -16.54
C GLU A 161 5.25 4.10 -17.39
N LEU A 162 6.42 4.21 -16.74
CA LEU A 162 7.69 4.31 -17.44
C LEU A 162 7.99 3.06 -18.29
N ALA A 163 7.67 1.87 -17.77
CA ALA A 163 7.84 0.63 -18.51
C ALA A 163 6.91 0.57 -19.74
N LEU A 164 5.66 1.00 -19.60
CA LEU A 164 4.69 1.07 -20.70
C LEU A 164 5.12 2.08 -21.79
N GLN A 165 5.62 3.27 -21.37
CA GLN A 165 6.12 4.30 -22.28
C GLN A 165 7.35 3.84 -23.07
N SER A 166 8.22 3.02 -22.46
CA SER A 166 9.40 2.49 -23.16
C SER A 166 9.08 1.44 -24.21
N GLY A 167 7.83 0.99 -24.30
CA GLY A 167 7.39 -0.07 -25.21
C GLY A 167 7.87 -1.47 -24.83
N ARG A 168 8.62 -1.61 -23.74
CA ARG A 168 9.13 -2.89 -23.23
C ARG A 168 8.25 -3.38 -22.07
N VAL A 169 7.20 -4.08 -22.42
CA VAL A 169 6.22 -4.59 -21.44
C VAL A 169 6.74 -5.90 -20.85
N SER A 170 7.60 -5.80 -19.85
CA SER A 170 8.00 -6.95 -19.04
C SER A 170 8.01 -6.57 -17.56
N ALA A 171 7.72 -7.54 -16.69
CA ALA A 171 7.82 -7.30 -15.24
C ALA A 171 9.26 -6.98 -14.82
N GLU A 172 10.24 -7.66 -15.40
CA GLU A 172 11.65 -7.39 -15.12
C GLU A 172 12.00 -5.93 -15.38
N HIS A 173 11.47 -5.36 -16.48
CA HIS A 173 11.71 -3.96 -16.78
C HIS A 173 11.03 -3.03 -15.76
N ALA A 174 9.78 -3.29 -15.41
CA ALA A 174 9.06 -2.51 -14.38
C ALA A 174 9.74 -2.62 -12.99
N LEU A 175 10.18 -3.82 -12.61
CA LEU A 175 10.89 -4.03 -11.35
C LEU A 175 12.30 -3.41 -11.34
N ASN A 176 13.01 -3.43 -12.47
CA ASN A 176 14.30 -2.74 -12.62
C ASN A 176 14.15 -1.22 -12.53
N VAL A 177 13.11 -0.65 -13.15
CA VAL A 177 12.79 0.78 -13.01
C VAL A 177 12.50 1.11 -11.55
N LEU A 178 11.72 0.28 -10.87
CA LEU A 178 11.40 0.45 -9.46
C LEU A 178 12.65 0.41 -8.56
N SER A 179 13.57 -0.54 -8.80
CA SER A 179 14.85 -0.61 -8.07
C SER A 179 15.69 0.65 -8.26
N ARG A 180 15.79 1.15 -9.48
CA ARG A 180 16.52 2.40 -9.78
C ARG A 180 15.91 3.62 -9.10
N LEU A 181 14.59 3.73 -9.07
CA LEU A 181 13.90 4.82 -8.37
C LEU A 181 14.18 4.80 -6.86
N LYS A 182 14.36 3.62 -6.28
CA LYS A 182 14.75 3.46 -4.88
C LYS A 182 16.21 3.85 -4.63
N GLU A 183 17.12 3.39 -5.47
CA GLU A 183 18.55 3.68 -5.34
C GLU A 183 18.81 5.19 -5.42
N GLN A 184 18.11 5.92 -6.30
CA GLN A 184 18.22 7.37 -6.39
C GLN A 184 17.74 8.09 -5.12
N ARG A 185 16.81 7.54 -4.36
CA ARG A 185 16.38 8.12 -3.07
C ARG A 185 17.41 7.91 -1.95
N HIS A 186 18.24 6.88 -2.02
CA HIS A 186 19.30 6.61 -1.04
C HIS A 186 20.64 7.27 -1.37
N SER A 187 20.80 7.82 -2.58
CA SER A 187 22.05 8.42 -3.05
C SER A 187 22.29 9.86 -2.59
N ALA A 188 21.46 10.44 -1.74
CA ALA A 188 21.51 11.87 -1.42
C ALA A 188 21.69 12.20 0.08
N GLU A 189 22.23 11.30 0.88
CA GLU A 189 22.82 11.71 2.15
C GLU A 189 24.32 11.95 1.92
N ASP A 190 24.68 13.21 1.65
CA ASP A 190 26.06 13.69 1.78
C ASP A 190 26.49 13.47 3.23
N VAL A 191 27.12 12.33 3.48
CA VAL A 191 27.81 12.10 4.74
C VAL A 191 28.97 13.08 4.75
N GLN A 192 28.83 14.18 5.48
CA GLN A 192 29.93 15.10 5.78
C GLN A 192 30.95 14.32 6.62
N THR A 193 31.80 13.56 5.95
CA THR A 193 32.99 13.00 6.57
C THR A 193 33.99 14.12 6.70
N GLY A 194 34.44 14.41 7.95
CA GLY A 194 35.56 15.34 8.19
C GLY A 194 36.91 14.82 7.67
N LEU A 195 36.89 13.82 6.80
CA LEU A 195 38.05 13.26 6.12
C LEU A 195 38.24 13.97 4.80
N THR A 196 39.15 14.94 4.77
CA THR A 196 39.67 15.52 3.53
C THR A 196 40.81 14.65 3.03
N LEU A 197 40.69 14.20 1.76
CA LEU A 197 41.79 13.55 1.08
C LEU A 197 42.98 14.54 0.98
N THR A 198 44.11 14.15 1.52
CA THR A 198 45.34 14.97 1.51
C THR A 198 45.90 15.10 0.09
N GLU A 199 45.60 14.13 -0.77
CA GLU A 199 45.98 14.16 -2.20
C GLU A 199 44.75 13.74 -3.05
N PRO A 200 44.52 14.39 -4.22
CA PRO A 200 43.45 13.98 -5.12
C PRO A 200 43.72 12.57 -5.64
N PRO A 201 42.67 11.73 -5.75
CA PRO A 201 42.83 10.36 -6.25
C PRO A 201 43.29 10.39 -7.71
N GLN A 202 44.47 9.86 -7.97
CA GLN A 202 44.96 9.68 -9.34
C GLN A 202 44.56 8.28 -9.82
N ALA A 203 43.93 8.23 -11.00
CA ALA A 203 43.57 6.95 -11.62
C ALA A 203 44.85 6.27 -12.14
N ASP A 204 45.26 5.17 -11.50
CA ASP A 204 46.34 4.32 -11.98
C ASP A 204 45.81 3.35 -13.05
N VAL A 205 45.90 3.79 -14.31
CA VAL A 205 45.45 3.00 -15.48
C VAL A 205 46.30 1.72 -15.65
N HIS A 206 47.55 1.76 -15.21
CA HIS A 206 48.49 0.62 -15.34
C HIS A 206 48.22 -0.49 -14.36
N ARG A 207 47.40 -0.25 -13.33
CA ARG A 207 46.98 -1.29 -12.39
C ARG A 207 46.22 -2.44 -13.08
N TYR A 208 45.50 -2.14 -14.13
CA TYR A 208 44.74 -3.12 -14.91
C TYR A 208 45.60 -3.87 -15.92
N ASP A 209 46.73 -3.32 -16.36
CA ASP A 209 47.65 -4.00 -17.27
C ASP A 209 48.33 -5.19 -16.57
N ARG A 210 48.55 -5.13 -15.26
CA ARG A 210 49.04 -6.25 -14.45
C ARG A 210 48.10 -7.44 -14.37
N LEU A 211 46.79 -7.22 -14.54
CA LEU A 211 45.78 -8.30 -14.56
C LEU A 211 45.71 -9.02 -15.92
N ARG A 212 46.32 -8.44 -16.98
CA ARG A 212 46.40 -9.05 -18.31
C ARG A 212 47.66 -9.90 -18.52
N MET A 213 48.64 -9.83 -17.63
CA MET A 213 49.80 -10.74 -17.67
C MET A 213 49.38 -12.11 -17.13
N ASN A 214 49.23 -13.08 -18.03
CA ASN A 214 49.00 -14.45 -17.69
C ASN A 214 50.17 -14.98 -16.85
N PRO A 215 49.94 -15.79 -15.78
CA PRO A 215 51.00 -16.35 -14.97
C PRO A 215 51.89 -17.40 -15.69
N GLU A 216 51.64 -17.71 -16.96
CA GLU A 216 52.40 -18.71 -17.74
C GLU A 216 53.66 -18.17 -18.44
N ASP A 217 53.88 -16.83 -18.46
CA ASP A 217 55.09 -16.27 -19.11
C ASP A 217 56.31 -16.09 -18.20
N SER A 218 56.30 -16.64 -16.97
CA SER A 218 57.42 -16.49 -16.01
C SER A 218 58.31 -17.73 -15.87
N HIS A 219 58.28 -18.67 -16.81
CA HIS A 219 59.20 -19.82 -16.83
C HIS A 219 59.90 -19.98 -18.19
N VAL A 220 60.78 -19.02 -18.53
CA VAL A 220 61.93 -19.26 -19.42
C VAL A 220 63.01 -18.23 -19.04
N GLN A 221 63.92 -18.59 -18.19
CA GLN A 221 65.38 -18.50 -18.19
C GLN A 221 65.93 -18.93 -16.85
#